data_5eb2a159fb800eb48c3187798d551137
#
_entry.id   5eb2a159fb800eb48c3187798d551137
#
_cell.length_a   1.000
_cell.length_b   1.000
_cell.length_c   1.000
_cell.angle_alpha   90.00
_cell.angle_beta   90.00
_cell.angle_gamma   90.00
#
_symmetry.space_group_name_H-M   'P 1'
#
loop_
_entity.id
_entity.type
_entity.pdbx_description
1 polymer ?
#
loop_
_entity_poly.entity_id
_entity_poly.type
_entity_poly.pdbx_seq_one_letter_code
_entity_poly.pdbx_strand_id
1 'polypeptide(L)'
;MNKNLRFSHKILLAAALIVITAFASFTLYNDYLQRNAIRRDLGNNLQEMGRVTANNIQTWLAGRSLLIENLSQTVALNPDTDNVSKLLVQKAVTSTFMGAYLGNKDGSFMIRPDSKMPDGYDPRARPWYKSAQSANGPALTEPYIDLASGQLVISIVDSVVKDGQNIGVVGGDLSLQVIADTLSALDFGGMGYAFLVSSDGKILVHPDKALAMKSLKDVYPQDTPAISSDLSEIQVNGKTRIMTFTPIKGLSSVNWYIGLSVDKDKAFSTLSEFRASAVVATVIAVVIIIALLGMLIRILIQPLHVMTRAMADIADGEGDLTKRLTIVNHDEFGILGTAFNRFVERIHGSIREVCSATGQVN
;
A
#
# COMPACT_ATOMS: atom_id res chain seq x y z
N MET A 1 -30.96 -32.37 -10.19
CA MET A 1 -31.81 -32.19 -9.00
C MET A 1 -32.52 -33.51 -8.73
N ASN A 2 -32.21 -34.18 -7.60
CA ASN A 2 -32.68 -35.53 -7.29
C ASN A 2 -34.23 -35.51 -7.19
N LYS A 3 -34.89 -36.41 -7.94
CA LYS A 3 -36.38 -36.51 -8.03
C LYS A 3 -37.08 -36.86 -6.71
N ASN A 4 -36.33 -37.33 -5.70
CA ASN A 4 -36.86 -37.86 -4.44
C ASN A 4 -36.83 -36.88 -3.23
N LEU A 5 -36.48 -35.59 -3.45
CA LEU A 5 -36.47 -34.60 -2.37
C LEU A 5 -37.88 -34.05 -2.15
N ARG A 6 -38.30 -33.97 -0.87
CA ARG A 6 -39.56 -33.32 -0.48
C ARG A 6 -39.60 -31.86 -0.95
N PHE A 7 -40.76 -31.34 -1.24
CA PHE A 7 -40.94 -29.95 -1.74
C PHE A 7 -40.28 -28.90 -0.84
N SER A 8 -40.40 -29.03 0.50
CA SER A 8 -39.77 -28.18 1.47
C SER A 8 -38.25 -28.12 1.35
N HIS A 9 -37.59 -29.27 1.06
CA HIS A 9 -36.13 -29.31 0.88
C HIS A 9 -35.70 -28.64 -0.43
N LYS A 10 -36.51 -28.71 -1.48
CA LYS A 10 -36.23 -28.02 -2.74
C LYS A 10 -36.26 -26.50 -2.57
N ILE A 11 -37.26 -25.96 -1.84
CA ILE A 11 -37.34 -24.54 -1.51
C ILE A 11 -36.17 -24.11 -0.67
N LEU A 12 -35.82 -24.88 0.40
CA LEU A 12 -34.70 -24.57 1.27
C LEU A 12 -33.37 -24.55 0.51
N LEU A 13 -33.14 -25.53 -0.38
CA LEU A 13 -31.93 -25.57 -1.21
C LEU A 13 -31.85 -24.40 -2.18
N ALA A 14 -32.94 -24.02 -2.83
CA ALA A 14 -32.98 -22.87 -3.72
C ALA A 14 -32.70 -21.57 -2.95
N ALA A 15 -33.36 -21.38 -1.80
CA ALA A 15 -33.13 -20.21 -0.95
C ALA A 15 -31.69 -20.17 -0.41
N ALA A 16 -31.15 -21.30 0.04
CA ALA A 16 -29.77 -21.41 0.49
C ALA A 16 -28.78 -21.03 -0.61
N LEU A 17 -28.99 -21.50 -1.84
CA LEU A 17 -28.14 -21.16 -2.98
C LEU A 17 -28.16 -19.64 -3.25
N ILE A 18 -29.32 -19.02 -3.25
CA ILE A 18 -29.46 -17.56 -3.45
C ILE A 18 -28.71 -16.79 -2.35
N VAL A 19 -28.90 -17.17 -1.10
CA VAL A 19 -28.24 -16.53 0.05
C VAL A 19 -26.72 -16.68 -0.04
N ILE A 20 -26.22 -17.88 -0.28
CA ILE A 20 -24.77 -18.14 -0.44
C ILE A 20 -24.18 -17.33 -1.58
N THR A 21 -24.86 -17.30 -2.74
CA THR A 21 -24.39 -16.55 -3.91
C THR A 21 -24.35 -15.04 -3.61
N ALA A 22 -25.37 -14.50 -2.96
CA ALA A 22 -25.44 -13.09 -2.60
C ALA A 22 -24.31 -12.70 -1.63
N PHE A 23 -24.08 -13.49 -0.57
CA PHE A 23 -23.01 -13.22 0.39
C PHE A 23 -21.61 -13.41 -0.21
N ALA A 24 -21.42 -14.43 -1.05
CA ALA A 24 -20.15 -14.63 -1.76
C ALA A 24 -19.84 -13.45 -2.69
N SER A 25 -20.82 -12.99 -3.47
CA SER A 25 -20.67 -11.83 -4.35
C SER A 25 -20.38 -10.56 -3.57
N PHE A 26 -21.05 -10.33 -2.44
CA PHE A 26 -20.81 -9.19 -1.56
C PHE A 26 -19.40 -9.23 -0.97
N THR A 27 -18.94 -10.39 -0.49
CA THR A 27 -17.60 -10.54 0.09
C THR A 27 -16.51 -10.28 -0.95
N LEU A 28 -16.63 -10.82 -2.17
CA LEU A 28 -15.69 -10.58 -3.26
C LEU A 28 -15.67 -9.11 -3.69
N TYR A 29 -16.83 -8.48 -3.80
CA TYR A 29 -16.93 -7.06 -4.15
C TYR A 29 -16.29 -6.17 -3.08
N ASN A 30 -16.52 -6.47 -1.82
CA ASN A 30 -15.93 -5.72 -0.70
C ASN A 30 -14.40 -5.87 -0.65
N ASP A 31 -13.87 -7.10 -0.86
CA ASP A 31 -12.43 -7.36 -0.95
C ASP A 31 -11.79 -6.52 -2.08
N TYR A 32 -12.43 -6.48 -3.25
CA TYR A 32 -11.97 -5.67 -4.38
C TYR A 32 -11.92 -4.17 -4.03
N LEU A 33 -12.98 -3.62 -3.42
CA LEU A 33 -13.02 -2.21 -3.01
C LEU A 33 -11.94 -1.87 -2.00
N GLN A 34 -11.76 -2.72 -0.97
CA GLN A 34 -10.77 -2.50 0.07
C GLN A 34 -9.33 -2.58 -0.45
N ARG A 35 -9.02 -3.53 -1.34
CA ARG A 35 -7.70 -3.59 -1.99
C ARG A 35 -7.36 -2.31 -2.75
N ASN A 36 -8.32 -1.80 -3.51
CA ASN A 36 -8.12 -0.57 -4.27
C ASN A 36 -7.98 0.65 -3.35
N ALA A 37 -8.74 0.72 -2.26
CA ALA A 37 -8.62 1.77 -1.26
C ALA A 37 -7.24 1.76 -0.59
N ILE A 38 -6.79 0.60 -0.08
CA ILE A 38 -5.47 0.45 0.55
C ILE A 38 -4.35 0.80 -0.44
N ARG A 39 -4.43 0.34 -1.69
CA ARG A 39 -3.41 0.66 -2.71
C ARG A 39 -3.32 2.16 -2.98
N ARG A 40 -4.47 2.83 -3.09
CA ARG A 40 -4.54 4.28 -3.29
C ARG A 40 -4.00 5.04 -2.07
N ASP A 41 -4.42 4.66 -0.87
CA ASP A 41 -4.00 5.31 0.37
C ASP A 41 -2.50 5.12 0.63
N LEU A 42 -1.99 3.90 0.39
CA LEU A 42 -0.56 3.63 0.43
C LEU A 42 0.20 4.49 -0.58
N GLY A 43 -0.29 4.60 -1.83
CA GLY A 43 0.30 5.43 -2.86
C GLY A 43 0.36 6.91 -2.45
N ASN A 44 -0.75 7.46 -1.97
CA ASN A 44 -0.82 8.83 -1.51
C ASN A 44 0.13 9.10 -0.33
N ASN A 45 0.16 8.19 0.65
CA ASN A 45 1.06 8.30 1.80
C ASN A 45 2.53 8.24 1.40
N LEU A 46 2.91 7.31 0.52
CA LEU A 46 4.28 7.20 0.04
C LEU A 46 4.69 8.44 -0.78
N GLN A 47 3.83 8.94 -1.66
CA GLN A 47 4.09 10.15 -2.43
C GLN A 47 4.26 11.36 -1.53
N GLU A 48 3.40 11.54 -0.53
CA GLU A 48 3.50 12.66 0.42
C GLU A 48 4.75 12.55 1.29
N MET A 49 5.06 11.37 1.82
CA MET A 49 6.28 11.10 2.57
C MET A 49 7.52 11.39 1.72
N GLY A 50 7.55 10.91 0.47
CA GLY A 50 8.62 11.19 -0.48
C GLY A 50 8.78 12.68 -0.74
N ARG A 51 7.67 13.40 -0.99
CA ARG A 51 7.65 14.84 -1.27
C ARG A 51 8.17 15.66 -0.08
N VAL A 52 7.69 15.40 1.12
CA VAL A 52 8.14 16.10 2.34
C VAL A 52 9.63 15.87 2.58
N THR A 53 10.09 14.63 2.44
CA THR A 53 11.49 14.27 2.64
C THR A 53 12.40 14.89 1.56
N ALA A 54 11.94 14.86 0.29
CA ALA A 54 12.67 15.51 -0.81
C ALA A 54 12.84 17.02 -0.56
N ASN A 55 11.77 17.69 -0.13
CA ASN A 55 11.82 19.12 0.22
C ASN A 55 12.75 19.39 1.41
N ASN A 56 12.74 18.54 2.44
CA ASN A 56 13.63 18.68 3.59
C ASN A 56 15.10 18.57 3.20
N ILE A 57 15.45 17.56 2.40
CA ILE A 57 16.80 17.37 1.90
C ILE A 57 17.21 18.53 0.98
N GLN A 58 16.31 18.94 0.07
CA GLN A 58 16.56 20.07 -0.82
C GLN A 58 16.83 21.35 -0.03
N THR A 59 16.00 21.68 0.97
CA THR A 59 16.17 22.89 1.82
C THR A 59 17.47 22.80 2.62
N TRP A 60 17.81 21.62 3.14
CA TRP A 60 19.04 21.38 3.86
C TRP A 60 20.27 21.61 2.96
N LEU A 61 20.27 21.13 1.72
CA LEU A 61 21.34 21.34 0.73
C LEU A 61 21.38 22.80 0.26
N ALA A 62 20.25 23.44 0.01
CA ALA A 62 20.17 24.83 -0.44
C ALA A 62 20.80 25.81 0.57
N GLY A 63 20.55 25.62 1.87
CA GLY A 63 21.20 26.44 2.89
C GLY A 63 22.73 26.32 2.90
N ARG A 64 23.24 25.15 2.58
CA ARG A 64 24.70 24.90 2.47
C ARG A 64 25.29 25.45 1.17
N SER A 65 24.53 25.40 0.09
CA SER A 65 24.89 26.02 -1.19
C SER A 65 25.04 27.54 -1.04
N LEU A 66 24.10 28.18 -0.34
CA LEU A 66 24.19 29.63 -0.05
C LEU A 66 25.43 29.96 0.80
N LEU A 67 25.84 29.08 1.73
CA LEU A 67 27.03 29.30 2.54
C LEU A 67 28.32 29.21 1.68
N ILE A 68 28.40 28.25 0.76
CA ILE A 68 29.52 28.12 -0.18
C ILE A 68 29.53 29.28 -1.19
N GLU A 69 28.39 29.70 -1.70
CA GLU A 69 28.27 30.87 -2.56
C GLU A 69 28.76 32.15 -1.88
N ASN A 70 28.34 32.38 -0.65
CA ASN A 70 28.85 33.51 0.14
C ASN A 70 30.36 33.42 0.37
N LEU A 71 30.86 32.20 0.64
CA LEU A 71 32.29 31.99 0.81
C LEU A 71 33.08 32.28 -0.47
N SER A 72 32.61 31.83 -1.65
CA SER A 72 33.25 32.09 -2.94
C SER A 72 33.31 33.57 -3.26
N GLN A 73 32.20 34.29 -3.05
CA GLN A 73 32.12 35.74 -3.25
C GLN A 73 33.06 36.50 -2.30
N THR A 74 33.12 36.09 -1.02
CA THR A 74 33.99 36.72 -0.04
C THR A 74 35.46 36.49 -0.33
N VAL A 75 35.82 35.28 -0.78
CA VAL A 75 37.21 34.98 -1.22
C VAL A 75 37.56 35.78 -2.47
N ALA A 76 36.62 35.96 -3.40
CA ALA A 76 36.85 36.78 -4.62
C ALA A 76 37.19 38.25 -4.32
N LEU A 77 36.60 38.80 -3.23
CA LEU A 77 36.90 40.17 -2.80
C LEU A 77 38.33 40.29 -2.26
N ASN A 78 38.78 39.30 -1.49
CA ASN A 78 40.15 39.27 -0.94
C ASN A 78 40.68 37.82 -0.92
N PRO A 79 41.39 37.40 -1.98
CA PRO A 79 41.89 36.02 -2.09
C PRO A 79 43.21 35.78 -1.39
N ASP A 80 43.63 36.69 -0.54
CA ASP A 80 44.85 36.54 0.24
C ASP A 80 44.79 35.32 1.18
N THR A 81 45.87 34.58 1.26
CA THR A 81 45.99 33.30 1.98
C THR A 81 45.57 33.40 3.45
N ASP A 82 45.97 34.48 4.13
CA ASP A 82 45.61 34.70 5.54
C ASP A 82 44.10 34.96 5.72
N ASN A 83 43.50 35.72 4.78
CA ASN A 83 42.08 35.98 4.77
C ASN A 83 41.30 34.69 4.51
N VAL A 84 41.68 33.95 3.49
CA VAL A 84 41.05 32.65 3.16
C VAL A 84 41.10 31.69 4.33
N SER A 85 42.26 31.59 4.97
CA SER A 85 42.44 30.73 6.17
C SER A 85 41.43 31.11 7.29
N LYS A 86 41.26 32.42 7.55
CA LYS A 86 40.28 32.93 8.54
C LYS A 86 38.82 32.64 8.15
N LEU A 87 38.50 32.72 6.88
CA LEU A 87 37.15 32.43 6.35
C LEU A 87 36.82 30.94 6.51
N LEU A 88 37.73 30.05 6.15
CA LEU A 88 37.54 28.60 6.25
C LEU A 88 37.38 28.08 7.69
N VAL A 89 37.90 28.78 8.72
CA VAL A 89 37.72 28.42 10.11
C VAL A 89 36.56 29.10 10.80
N GLN A 90 35.77 29.91 10.09
CA GLN A 90 34.54 30.51 10.66
C GLN A 90 33.59 29.43 11.19
N LYS A 91 32.99 29.69 12.35
CA LYS A 91 32.11 28.72 13.01
C LYS A 91 30.99 28.23 12.09
N ALA A 92 30.39 29.11 11.27
CA ALA A 92 29.35 28.74 10.33
C ALA A 92 29.84 27.70 9.29
N VAL A 93 31.10 27.77 8.88
CA VAL A 93 31.74 26.83 7.94
C VAL A 93 32.09 25.52 8.65
N THR A 94 32.85 25.61 9.73
CA THR A 94 33.36 24.42 10.44
C THR A 94 32.32 23.59 11.16
N SER A 95 31.17 24.19 11.54
CA SER A 95 30.03 23.46 12.09
C SER A 95 29.14 22.83 11.02
N THR A 96 29.33 23.20 9.76
CA THR A 96 28.47 22.74 8.64
C THR A 96 29.16 21.68 7.78
N PHE A 97 30.45 21.85 7.51
CA PHE A 97 31.23 20.99 6.63
C PHE A 97 32.24 20.16 7.39
N MET A 98 32.48 18.94 6.95
CA MET A 98 33.56 18.08 7.50
C MET A 98 34.93 18.64 7.18
N GLY A 99 35.08 19.22 5.98
CA GLY A 99 36.23 19.97 5.51
C GLY A 99 35.78 21.09 4.58
N ALA A 100 36.35 22.26 4.74
CA ALA A 100 36.17 23.38 3.81
C ALA A 100 37.51 23.78 3.22
N TYR A 101 37.51 24.10 1.92
CA TYR A 101 38.78 24.25 1.20
C TYR A 101 38.67 25.23 0.03
N LEU A 102 39.88 25.71 -0.36
CA LEU A 102 40.12 26.43 -1.61
C LEU A 102 41.16 25.69 -2.44
N GLY A 103 40.86 25.36 -3.67
CA GLY A 103 41.83 24.96 -4.68
C GLY A 103 42.00 26.10 -5.70
N ASN A 104 43.20 26.58 -5.80
CA ASN A 104 43.55 27.68 -6.70
C ASN A 104 43.81 27.18 -8.15
N LYS A 105 43.67 28.07 -9.11
CA LYS A 105 43.97 27.81 -10.54
C LYS A 105 45.38 27.38 -10.78
N ASP A 106 46.34 27.80 -9.95
CA ASP A 106 47.78 27.42 -10.02
C ASP A 106 48.05 26.00 -9.46
N GLY A 107 47.03 25.35 -8.85
CA GLY A 107 47.14 24.01 -8.25
C GLY A 107 47.43 24.03 -6.78
N SER A 108 47.63 25.20 -6.15
CA SER A 108 47.74 25.28 -4.70
C SER A 108 46.45 24.97 -4.02
N PHE A 109 46.51 24.39 -2.79
CA PHE A 109 45.35 23.88 -2.05
C PHE A 109 45.42 24.25 -0.57
N MET A 110 44.32 24.67 -0.02
CA MET A 110 44.15 24.92 1.39
C MET A 110 42.85 24.25 1.90
N ILE A 111 42.90 23.50 2.99
CA ILE A 111 41.77 22.84 3.65
C ILE A 111 41.76 23.15 5.15
N ARG A 112 40.57 23.25 5.72
CA ARG A 112 40.36 23.34 7.17
C ARG A 112 39.25 22.39 7.60
N PRO A 113 39.40 21.62 8.69
CA PRO A 113 40.66 21.51 9.48
C PRO A 113 41.83 21.00 8.64
N ASP A 114 43.04 21.34 9.08
CA ASP A 114 44.26 20.93 8.39
C ASP A 114 44.32 19.41 8.23
N SER A 115 44.53 18.95 7.02
CA SER A 115 44.59 17.54 6.68
C SER A 115 45.75 17.29 5.71
N LYS A 116 46.42 16.17 5.91
CA LYS A 116 47.56 15.79 5.06
C LYS A 116 47.03 15.23 3.74
N MET A 117 47.36 15.88 2.64
CA MET A 117 47.04 15.38 1.29
C MET A 117 48.14 14.39 0.83
N PRO A 118 47.78 13.45 -0.06
CA PRO A 118 48.77 12.59 -0.72
C PRO A 118 49.81 13.41 -1.49
N ASP A 119 51.03 12.86 -1.63
CA ASP A 119 52.03 13.49 -2.45
C ASP A 119 51.59 13.66 -3.89
N GLY A 120 51.81 14.84 -4.46
CA GLY A 120 51.40 15.19 -5.80
C GLY A 120 49.90 15.51 -5.95
N TYR A 121 49.23 15.80 -4.85
CA TYR A 121 47.81 16.19 -4.90
C TYR A 121 47.60 17.44 -5.76
N ASP A 122 46.76 17.32 -6.76
CA ASP A 122 46.30 18.43 -7.61
C ASP A 122 44.79 18.59 -7.47
N PRO A 123 44.27 19.70 -6.88
CA PRO A 123 42.84 19.94 -6.71
C PRO A 123 42.10 19.97 -8.06
N ARG A 124 42.74 20.44 -9.14
CA ARG A 124 42.15 20.60 -10.46
C ARG A 124 41.77 19.27 -11.10
N ALA A 125 42.44 18.18 -10.73
CA ALA A 125 42.13 16.84 -11.19
C ALA A 125 40.90 16.22 -10.50
N ARG A 126 40.46 16.81 -9.38
CA ARG A 126 39.41 16.23 -8.52
C ARG A 126 38.02 16.46 -9.07
N PRO A 127 37.05 15.53 -8.79
CA PRO A 127 35.65 15.67 -9.24
C PRO A 127 35.01 16.99 -8.81
N TRP A 128 35.23 17.39 -7.56
CA TRP A 128 34.66 18.60 -7.00
C TRP A 128 35.11 19.88 -7.74
N TYR A 129 36.37 19.97 -8.13
CA TYR A 129 36.90 21.13 -8.87
C TYR A 129 36.29 21.21 -10.28
N LYS A 130 36.20 20.06 -10.96
CA LYS A 130 35.60 19.96 -12.30
C LYS A 130 34.11 20.29 -12.28
N SER A 131 33.38 19.86 -11.25
CA SER A 131 31.94 20.16 -11.10
C SER A 131 31.70 21.66 -10.99
N ALA A 132 32.51 22.39 -10.20
CA ALA A 132 32.39 23.85 -10.09
C ALA A 132 32.68 24.55 -11.43
N GLN A 133 33.69 24.10 -12.19
CA GLN A 133 34.02 24.68 -13.47
C GLN A 133 32.95 24.51 -14.55
N SER A 134 32.15 23.45 -14.44
CA SER A 134 31.07 23.12 -15.38
C SER A 134 29.74 23.79 -15.05
N ALA A 135 29.64 24.38 -13.85
CA ALA A 135 28.40 24.96 -13.32
C ALA A 135 28.40 26.50 -13.41
N ASN A 136 27.21 27.11 -13.44
CA ASN A 136 27.01 28.53 -13.34
C ASN A 136 26.51 28.85 -11.91
N GLY A 137 27.39 28.78 -10.90
CA GLY A 137 27.08 28.95 -9.49
C GLY A 137 27.33 27.69 -8.68
N PRO A 138 26.85 27.60 -7.42
CA PRO A 138 27.10 26.47 -6.57
C PRO A 138 26.67 25.14 -7.18
N ALA A 139 27.53 24.13 -7.13
CA ALA A 139 27.32 22.81 -7.65
C ALA A 139 27.42 21.76 -6.55
N LEU A 140 26.55 20.75 -6.60
CA LEU A 140 26.62 19.55 -5.79
C LEU A 140 27.31 18.44 -6.59
N THR A 141 28.25 17.73 -5.96
CA THR A 141 28.91 16.61 -6.63
C THR A 141 28.12 15.32 -6.46
N GLU A 142 28.31 14.37 -7.38
CA GLU A 142 28.02 12.97 -7.07
C GLU A 142 28.93 12.49 -5.92
N PRO A 143 28.52 11.45 -5.16
CA PRO A 143 29.35 10.92 -4.08
C PRO A 143 30.70 10.37 -4.60
N TYR A 144 31.77 10.70 -3.88
CA TYR A 144 33.11 10.21 -4.17
C TYR A 144 33.89 9.96 -2.88
N ILE A 145 34.99 9.23 -2.98
CA ILE A 145 35.90 9.03 -1.83
C ILE A 145 36.78 10.27 -1.68
N ASP A 146 36.64 10.94 -0.53
CA ASP A 146 37.55 12.02 -0.14
C ASP A 146 38.93 11.45 0.21
N LEU A 147 39.97 12.08 -0.34
CA LEU A 147 41.35 11.62 -0.11
C LEU A 147 41.93 12.03 1.26
N ALA A 148 41.35 13.04 1.92
CA ALA A 148 41.77 13.46 3.24
C ALA A 148 41.25 12.52 4.32
N SER A 149 39.98 12.17 4.28
CA SER A 149 39.27 11.36 5.27
C SER A 149 39.13 9.88 4.91
N GLY A 150 39.26 9.53 3.62
CA GLY A 150 38.94 8.19 3.09
C GLY A 150 37.48 7.86 3.14
N GLN A 151 36.60 8.80 3.44
CA GLN A 151 35.16 8.59 3.57
C GLN A 151 34.43 8.93 2.28
N LEU A 152 33.24 8.35 2.11
CA LEU A 152 32.33 8.71 1.04
C LEU A 152 31.65 10.04 1.40
N VAL A 153 31.88 11.06 0.57
CA VAL A 153 31.34 12.41 0.76
C VAL A 153 30.63 12.91 -0.50
N ILE A 154 29.82 13.92 -0.30
CA ILE A 154 29.34 14.82 -1.34
C ILE A 154 29.91 16.20 -1.04
N SER A 155 30.21 16.98 -2.07
CA SER A 155 30.73 18.33 -1.88
C SER A 155 29.78 19.34 -2.51
N ILE A 156 29.63 20.46 -1.85
CA ILE A 156 29.09 21.66 -2.44
C ILE A 156 30.25 22.57 -2.76
N VAL A 157 30.30 23.03 -4.00
CA VAL A 157 31.45 23.75 -4.55
C VAL A 157 30.99 24.94 -5.37
N ASP A 158 31.81 25.98 -5.42
CA ASP A 158 31.55 27.14 -6.26
C ASP A 158 32.85 27.74 -6.80
N SER A 159 32.78 28.27 -8.01
CA SER A 159 33.91 28.93 -8.66
C SER A 159 34.14 30.31 -8.03
N VAL A 160 35.39 30.59 -7.69
CA VAL A 160 35.80 31.93 -7.21
C VAL A 160 36.12 32.79 -8.44
N VAL A 161 35.22 33.72 -8.78
CA VAL A 161 35.37 34.58 -9.95
C VAL A 161 35.74 35.99 -9.49
N LYS A 162 36.90 36.48 -9.91
CA LYS A 162 37.38 37.82 -9.65
C LYS A 162 37.65 38.52 -11.01
N ASP A 163 37.10 39.72 -11.20
CA ASP A 163 37.21 40.49 -12.42
C ASP A 163 36.87 39.69 -13.70
N GLY A 164 35.85 38.83 -13.62
CA GLY A 164 35.41 37.96 -14.70
C GLY A 164 36.30 36.74 -14.97
N GLN A 165 37.34 36.52 -14.18
CA GLN A 165 38.23 35.38 -14.31
C GLN A 165 38.07 34.40 -13.14
N ASN A 166 38.00 33.11 -13.46
CA ASN A 166 38.05 32.08 -12.41
C ASN A 166 39.47 31.97 -11.86
N ILE A 167 39.65 32.24 -10.57
CA ILE A 167 40.93 32.18 -9.86
C ILE A 167 41.06 30.91 -9.00
N GLY A 168 39.98 30.17 -8.79
CA GLY A 168 39.97 28.94 -8.00
C GLY A 168 38.54 28.42 -7.75
N VAL A 169 38.42 27.42 -6.91
CA VAL A 169 37.16 26.82 -6.49
C VAL A 169 37.18 26.68 -4.98
N VAL A 170 36.14 27.15 -4.29
CA VAL A 170 35.88 26.82 -2.90
C VAL A 170 34.94 25.65 -2.80
N GLY A 171 35.08 24.84 -1.76
CA GLY A 171 34.20 23.73 -1.51
C GLY A 171 34.06 23.38 -0.03
N GLY A 172 33.02 22.62 0.26
CA GLY A 172 32.78 22.04 1.57
C GLY A 172 32.22 20.63 1.47
N ASP A 173 32.84 19.72 2.18
CA ASP A 173 32.46 18.31 2.16
C ASP A 173 31.37 18.02 3.20
N LEU A 174 30.38 17.24 2.80
CA LEU A 174 29.26 16.80 3.59
C LEU A 174 29.25 15.27 3.69
N SER A 175 29.00 14.77 4.88
CA SER A 175 28.75 13.34 5.08
C SER A 175 27.38 12.95 4.55
N LEU A 176 27.33 11.86 3.79
CA LEU A 176 26.07 11.21 3.43
C LEU A 176 25.30 10.65 4.63
N GLN A 177 25.96 10.52 5.80
CA GLN A 177 25.33 10.00 7.01
C GLN A 177 24.13 10.86 7.44
N VAL A 178 24.19 12.20 7.27
CA VAL A 178 23.07 13.09 7.62
C VAL A 178 21.83 12.79 6.76
N ILE A 179 22.03 12.50 5.47
CA ILE A 179 20.94 12.09 4.59
C ILE A 179 20.45 10.69 4.99
N ALA A 180 21.37 9.77 5.31
CA ALA A 180 21.02 8.44 5.79
C ALA A 180 20.18 8.48 7.07
N ASP A 181 20.54 9.33 8.02
CA ASP A 181 19.79 9.52 9.27
C ASP A 181 18.38 10.10 8.99
N THR A 182 18.29 11.07 8.10
CA THR A 182 16.99 11.64 7.67
C THR A 182 16.09 10.59 7.04
N LEU A 183 16.64 9.74 6.16
CA LEU A 183 15.87 8.67 5.51
C LEU A 183 15.49 7.56 6.49
N SER A 184 16.37 7.24 7.44
CA SER A 184 16.14 6.22 8.47
C SER A 184 15.11 6.64 9.53
N ALA A 185 14.92 7.96 9.71
CA ALA A 185 13.90 8.50 10.61
C ALA A 185 12.47 8.42 10.07
N LEU A 186 12.29 8.04 8.80
CA LEU A 186 10.95 7.85 8.22
C LEU A 186 10.31 6.61 8.81
N ASP A 187 9.13 6.79 9.39
CA ASP A 187 8.38 5.69 9.99
C ASP A 187 7.48 5.01 8.94
N PHE A 188 7.81 3.77 8.62
CA PHE A 188 7.02 2.88 7.77
C PHE A 188 6.22 1.85 8.58
N GLY A 189 6.11 1.99 9.90
CA GLY A 189 5.49 0.98 10.75
C GLY A 189 6.17 -0.40 10.65
N GLY A 190 7.47 -0.44 10.39
CA GLY A 190 8.22 -1.69 10.17
C GLY A 190 7.93 -2.40 8.84
N MET A 191 7.18 -1.76 7.93
CA MET A 191 6.81 -2.35 6.63
C MET A 191 7.83 -2.04 5.52
N GLY A 192 8.64 -0.98 5.69
CA GLY A 192 9.48 -0.48 4.60
C GLY A 192 10.70 0.30 5.02
N TYR A 193 11.34 0.91 4.04
CA TYR A 193 12.47 1.80 4.21
C TYR A 193 12.59 2.78 3.04
N ALA A 194 13.35 3.86 3.27
CA ALA A 194 13.74 4.82 2.24
C ALA A 194 15.22 4.68 1.89
N PHE A 195 15.57 5.07 0.67
CA PHE A 195 16.94 5.11 0.17
C PHE A 195 17.10 6.25 -0.84
N LEU A 196 18.34 6.65 -1.13
CA LEU A 196 18.66 7.68 -2.10
C LEU A 196 19.27 7.04 -3.35
N VAL A 197 18.83 7.47 -4.52
CA VAL A 197 19.32 6.98 -5.81
C VAL A 197 19.52 8.12 -6.79
N SER A 198 20.54 8.03 -7.65
CA SER A 198 20.74 8.96 -8.79
C SER A 198 19.89 8.58 -10.00
N SER A 199 19.77 9.48 -10.95
CA SER A 199 18.97 9.27 -12.17
C SER A 199 19.45 8.10 -13.05
N ASP A 200 20.71 7.72 -12.97
CA ASP A 200 21.29 6.54 -13.63
C ASP A 200 21.07 5.23 -12.86
N GLY A 201 20.37 5.29 -11.74
CA GLY A 201 20.04 4.12 -10.92
C GLY A 201 21.10 3.71 -9.91
N LYS A 202 22.09 4.54 -9.64
CA LYS A 202 23.11 4.26 -8.62
C LYS A 202 22.56 4.58 -7.23
N ILE A 203 22.62 3.61 -6.33
CA ILE A 203 22.19 3.76 -4.93
C ILE A 203 23.24 4.57 -4.17
N LEU A 204 22.88 5.75 -3.69
CA LEU A 204 23.78 6.66 -2.99
C LEU A 204 23.75 6.44 -1.47
N VAL A 205 22.56 6.21 -0.93
CA VAL A 205 22.31 5.90 0.48
C VAL A 205 21.29 4.78 0.58
N HIS A 206 21.56 3.79 1.42
CA HIS A 206 20.65 2.68 1.70
C HIS A 206 20.79 2.23 3.16
N PRO A 207 19.70 1.74 3.82
CA PRO A 207 19.79 1.18 5.18
C PRO A 207 20.79 0.03 5.28
N ASP A 208 20.84 -0.84 4.29
CA ASP A 208 21.93 -1.80 4.12
C ASP A 208 23.10 -1.10 3.42
N LYS A 209 24.14 -0.79 4.20
CA LYS A 209 25.33 -0.11 3.70
C LYS A 209 26.08 -0.88 2.61
N ALA A 210 25.92 -2.20 2.54
CA ALA A 210 26.52 -3.04 1.50
C ALA A 210 25.94 -2.79 0.09
N LEU A 211 24.78 -2.13 0.01
CA LEU A 211 24.12 -1.76 -1.24
C LEU A 211 24.49 -0.35 -1.72
N ALA A 212 25.14 0.47 -0.89
CA ALA A 212 25.60 1.79 -1.30
C ALA A 212 26.59 1.67 -2.47
N MET A 213 26.48 2.58 -3.43
CA MET A 213 27.26 2.66 -4.68
C MET A 213 27.01 1.54 -5.69
N LYS A 214 26.12 0.57 -5.43
CA LYS A 214 25.65 -0.41 -6.41
C LYS A 214 24.56 0.18 -7.29
N SER A 215 24.36 -0.37 -8.50
CA SER A 215 23.23 0.02 -9.34
C SER A 215 21.95 -0.73 -8.91
N LEU A 216 20.78 -0.12 -9.18
CA LEU A 216 19.49 -0.81 -9.01
C LEU A 216 19.46 -2.12 -9.80
N LYS A 217 20.11 -2.15 -10.97
CA LYS A 217 20.19 -3.35 -11.81
C LYS A 217 21.00 -4.47 -11.16
N ASP A 218 22.07 -4.15 -10.44
CA ASP A 218 22.87 -5.16 -9.72
C ASP A 218 22.16 -5.70 -8.50
N VAL A 219 21.34 -4.87 -7.84
CA VAL A 219 20.57 -5.24 -6.65
C VAL A 219 19.28 -5.97 -7.02
N TYR A 220 18.65 -5.59 -8.12
CA TYR A 220 17.37 -6.14 -8.61
C TYR A 220 17.49 -6.63 -10.06
N PRO A 221 18.34 -7.65 -10.34
CA PRO A 221 18.67 -8.04 -11.73
C PRO A 221 17.50 -8.64 -12.50
N GLN A 222 16.55 -9.27 -11.80
CA GLN A 222 15.40 -9.93 -12.42
C GLN A 222 14.23 -8.96 -12.66
N ASP A 223 14.12 -7.93 -11.83
CA ASP A 223 12.98 -7.00 -11.83
C ASP A 223 13.46 -5.62 -11.38
N THR A 224 14.28 -4.97 -12.22
CA THR A 224 14.85 -3.66 -11.93
C THR A 224 13.75 -2.60 -11.94
N PRO A 225 13.50 -1.89 -10.82
CA PRO A 225 12.46 -0.87 -10.78
C PRO A 225 12.81 0.32 -11.67
N ALA A 226 11.83 0.79 -12.44
CA ALA A 226 11.93 2.07 -13.14
C ALA A 226 11.88 3.22 -12.14
N ILE A 227 12.74 4.23 -12.32
CA ILE A 227 12.72 5.45 -11.49
C ILE A 227 11.53 6.31 -11.93
N SER A 228 10.37 6.08 -11.28
CA SER A 228 9.09 6.75 -11.56
C SER A 228 8.35 7.04 -10.26
N SER A 229 7.51 8.07 -10.28
CA SER A 229 6.57 8.35 -9.18
C SER A 229 5.40 7.38 -9.09
N ASP A 230 5.22 6.53 -10.09
CA ASP A 230 4.21 5.47 -10.08
C ASP A 230 4.61 4.34 -9.14
N LEU A 231 3.61 3.70 -8.53
CA LEU A 231 3.84 2.51 -7.73
C LEU A 231 4.20 1.32 -8.63
N SER A 232 5.38 0.77 -8.47
CA SER A 232 5.83 -0.46 -9.13
C SER A 232 5.91 -1.61 -8.12
N GLU A 233 5.52 -2.80 -8.55
CA GLU A 233 5.68 -4.02 -7.76
C GLU A 233 6.88 -4.79 -8.29
N ILE A 234 7.84 -5.10 -7.45
CA ILE A 234 9.04 -5.84 -7.81
C ILE A 234 9.24 -7.06 -6.90
N GLN A 235 9.90 -8.08 -7.42
CA GLN A 235 10.26 -9.27 -6.66
C GLN A 235 11.67 -9.15 -6.08
N VAL A 236 11.78 -9.28 -4.76
CA VAL A 236 13.05 -9.19 -4.04
C VAL A 236 13.16 -10.37 -3.07
N ASN A 237 14.09 -11.30 -3.33
CA ASN A 237 14.31 -12.47 -2.47
C ASN A 237 13.01 -13.26 -2.14
N GLY A 238 12.14 -13.45 -3.15
CA GLY A 238 10.88 -14.18 -3.00
C GLY A 238 9.74 -13.40 -2.32
N LYS A 239 9.94 -12.10 -2.04
CA LYS A 239 8.92 -11.20 -1.50
C LYS A 239 8.56 -10.13 -2.51
N THR A 240 7.29 -9.79 -2.60
CA THR A 240 6.84 -8.65 -3.42
C THR A 240 7.02 -7.35 -2.63
N ARG A 241 7.72 -6.40 -3.22
CA ARG A 241 7.87 -5.04 -2.69
C ARG A 241 7.18 -4.04 -3.59
N ILE A 242 6.57 -3.03 -2.99
CA ILE A 242 6.00 -1.88 -3.69
C ILE A 242 7.03 -0.76 -3.60
N MET A 243 7.44 -0.21 -4.74
CA MET A 243 8.41 0.88 -4.83
C MET A 243 7.85 2.09 -5.57
N THR A 244 8.31 3.27 -5.16
CA THR A 244 8.08 4.54 -5.85
C THR A 244 9.29 5.44 -5.67
N PHE A 245 9.49 6.40 -6.58
CA PHE A 245 10.62 7.31 -6.55
C PHE A 245 10.14 8.76 -6.64
N THR A 246 10.62 9.59 -5.73
CA THR A 246 10.29 11.01 -5.68
C THR A 246 11.52 11.83 -6.02
N PRO A 247 11.51 12.70 -7.05
CA PRO A 247 12.65 13.53 -7.39
C PRO A 247 12.92 14.61 -6.33
N ILE A 248 14.20 14.84 -6.01
CA ILE A 248 14.64 15.98 -5.24
C ILE A 248 14.86 17.13 -6.24
N LYS A 249 13.90 18.04 -6.33
CA LYS A 249 13.94 19.16 -7.28
C LYS A 249 14.88 20.26 -6.79
N GLY A 250 15.43 21.05 -7.73
CA GLY A 250 16.23 22.24 -7.41
C GLY A 250 17.68 21.95 -7.01
N LEU A 251 18.18 20.74 -7.28
CA LEU A 251 19.62 20.44 -7.20
C LEU A 251 20.28 20.86 -8.53
N SER A 252 21.30 21.74 -8.43
CA SER A 252 21.84 22.43 -9.60
C SER A 252 22.68 21.58 -10.56
N SER A 253 23.21 20.44 -10.12
CA SER A 253 24.17 19.66 -10.93
C SER A 253 23.98 18.16 -10.85
N VAL A 254 23.02 17.68 -10.05
CA VAL A 254 22.72 16.26 -9.88
C VAL A 254 21.21 16.03 -9.91
N ASN A 255 20.81 14.84 -10.33
CA ASN A 255 19.39 14.44 -10.36
C ASN A 255 19.22 13.23 -9.43
N TRP A 256 18.74 13.51 -8.22
CA TRP A 256 18.55 12.49 -7.20
C TRP A 256 17.09 12.24 -6.91
N TYR A 257 16.81 11.02 -6.49
CA TYR A 257 15.47 10.54 -6.16
C TYR A 257 15.48 9.84 -4.81
N ILE A 258 14.41 10.03 -4.05
CA ILE A 258 14.13 9.24 -2.87
C ILE A 258 13.34 8.02 -3.31
N GLY A 259 13.93 6.84 -3.19
CA GLY A 259 13.25 5.58 -3.35
C GLY A 259 12.57 5.18 -2.03
N LEU A 260 11.30 4.84 -2.10
CA LEU A 260 10.54 4.30 -0.99
C LEU A 260 10.16 2.85 -1.33
N SER A 261 10.44 1.94 -0.41
CA SER A 261 10.24 0.50 -0.61
C SER A 261 9.47 -0.10 0.55
N VAL A 262 8.30 -0.70 0.25
CA VAL A 262 7.39 -1.28 1.24
C VAL A 262 7.13 -2.75 0.93
N ASP A 263 7.13 -3.61 1.94
CA ASP A 263 6.75 -5.02 1.86
C ASP A 263 5.23 -5.11 1.62
N LYS A 264 4.83 -5.68 0.48
CA LYS A 264 3.42 -5.78 0.08
C LYS A 264 2.60 -6.60 1.06
N ASP A 265 3.13 -7.73 1.53
CA ASP A 265 2.40 -8.63 2.43
C ASP A 265 2.12 -7.94 3.77
N LYS A 266 3.11 -7.17 4.28
CA LYS A 266 2.93 -6.39 5.49
C LYS A 266 1.96 -5.23 5.29
N ALA A 267 2.04 -4.51 4.18
CA ALA A 267 1.14 -3.40 3.88
C ALA A 267 -0.33 -3.85 3.73
N PHE A 268 -0.55 -5.10 3.30
CA PHE A 268 -1.88 -5.69 3.15
C PHE A 268 -2.25 -6.67 4.28
N SER A 269 -1.46 -6.77 5.36
CA SER A 269 -1.71 -7.73 6.46
C SER A 269 -3.04 -7.50 7.15
N THR A 270 -3.39 -6.24 7.44
CA THR A 270 -4.69 -5.86 8.04
C THR A 270 -5.87 -6.31 7.16
N LEU A 271 -5.71 -6.26 5.82
CA LEU A 271 -6.74 -6.76 4.91
C LEU A 271 -6.91 -8.28 5.02
N SER A 272 -5.81 -9.03 5.19
CA SER A 272 -5.87 -10.49 5.32
C SER A 272 -6.56 -10.92 6.61
N GLU A 273 -6.34 -10.23 7.71
CA GLU A 273 -7.03 -10.45 8.99
C GLU A 273 -8.52 -10.10 8.89
N PHE A 274 -8.83 -8.97 8.24
CA PHE A 274 -10.21 -8.58 8.01
C PHE A 274 -10.96 -9.58 7.12
N ARG A 275 -10.32 -10.12 6.08
CA ARG A 275 -10.89 -11.17 5.22
C ARG A 275 -11.22 -12.43 6.01
N ALA A 276 -10.33 -12.88 6.87
CA ALA A 276 -10.57 -14.07 7.70
C ALA A 276 -11.80 -13.85 8.59
N SER A 277 -11.89 -12.71 9.25
CA SER A 277 -13.03 -12.34 10.09
C SER A 277 -14.33 -12.21 9.30
N ALA A 278 -14.29 -11.60 8.11
CA ALA A 278 -15.44 -11.45 7.23
C ALA A 278 -15.97 -12.80 6.73
N VAL A 279 -15.08 -13.73 6.36
CA VAL A 279 -15.45 -15.08 5.95
C VAL A 279 -16.14 -15.83 7.11
N VAL A 280 -15.57 -15.77 8.31
CA VAL A 280 -16.18 -16.41 9.50
C VAL A 280 -17.56 -15.83 9.77
N ALA A 281 -17.68 -14.49 9.78
CA ALA A 281 -18.98 -13.82 9.99
C ALA A 281 -20.01 -14.19 8.91
N THR A 282 -19.57 -14.28 7.66
CA THR A 282 -20.42 -14.69 6.52
C THR A 282 -20.92 -16.13 6.71
N VAL A 283 -20.05 -17.08 7.08
CA VAL A 283 -20.45 -18.46 7.32
C VAL A 283 -21.47 -18.55 8.45
N ILE A 284 -21.25 -17.85 9.56
CA ILE A 284 -22.18 -17.80 10.69
C ILE A 284 -23.54 -17.23 10.26
N ALA A 285 -23.53 -16.11 9.53
CA ALA A 285 -24.77 -15.47 9.05
C ALA A 285 -25.56 -16.40 8.11
N VAL A 286 -24.88 -17.07 7.17
CA VAL A 286 -25.50 -18.02 6.25
C VAL A 286 -26.12 -19.19 7.00
N VAL A 287 -25.43 -19.76 7.98
CA VAL A 287 -25.94 -20.87 8.81
C VAL A 287 -27.21 -20.42 9.57
N ILE A 288 -27.19 -19.25 10.21
CA ILE A 288 -28.34 -18.69 10.92
C ILE A 288 -29.52 -18.49 9.98
N ILE A 289 -29.29 -17.89 8.82
CA ILE A 289 -30.36 -17.62 7.83
C ILE A 289 -30.97 -18.93 7.32
N ILE A 290 -30.16 -19.94 7.00
CA ILE A 290 -30.64 -21.24 6.55
C ILE A 290 -31.45 -21.94 7.67
N ALA A 291 -31.00 -21.87 8.93
CA ALA A 291 -31.73 -22.43 10.07
C ALA A 291 -33.08 -21.75 10.26
N LEU A 292 -33.11 -20.41 10.22
CA LEU A 292 -34.37 -19.63 10.33
C LEU A 292 -35.31 -19.91 9.17
N LEU A 293 -34.81 -19.96 7.94
CA LEU A 293 -35.61 -20.34 6.76
C LEU A 293 -36.15 -21.76 6.89
N GLY A 294 -35.34 -22.72 7.35
CA GLY A 294 -35.78 -24.08 7.58
C GLY A 294 -36.88 -24.18 8.63
N MET A 295 -36.76 -23.40 9.72
CA MET A 295 -37.79 -23.30 10.73
C MET A 295 -39.07 -22.68 10.17
N LEU A 296 -38.98 -21.58 9.47
CA LEU A 296 -40.12 -20.89 8.86
C LEU A 296 -40.83 -21.77 7.83
N ILE A 297 -40.11 -22.42 6.93
CA ILE A 297 -40.68 -23.37 5.96
C ILE A 297 -41.39 -24.53 6.67
N ARG A 298 -40.85 -25.05 7.77
CA ARG A 298 -41.50 -26.12 8.54
C ARG A 298 -42.83 -25.66 9.11
N ILE A 299 -42.89 -24.45 9.67
CA ILE A 299 -44.10 -23.88 10.27
C ILE A 299 -45.16 -23.64 9.15
N LEU A 300 -44.77 -23.03 8.04
CA LEU A 300 -45.68 -22.70 6.96
C LEU A 300 -46.22 -23.92 6.18
N ILE A 301 -45.45 -25.02 6.12
CA ILE A 301 -45.87 -26.24 5.38
C ILE A 301 -46.62 -27.22 6.31
N GLN A 302 -46.59 -27.04 7.64
CA GLN A 302 -47.28 -27.91 8.56
C GLN A 302 -48.79 -28.09 8.27
N PRO A 303 -49.60 -27.05 7.99
CA PRO A 303 -51.02 -27.18 7.63
C PRO A 303 -51.24 -28.06 6.40
N LEU A 304 -50.39 -27.95 5.39
CA LEU A 304 -50.47 -28.78 4.19
C LEU A 304 -50.25 -30.27 4.46
N HIS A 305 -49.35 -30.61 5.38
CA HIS A 305 -49.12 -31.98 5.81
C HIS A 305 -50.32 -32.56 6.57
N VAL A 306 -50.99 -31.73 7.39
CA VAL A 306 -52.23 -32.14 8.11
C VAL A 306 -53.34 -32.46 7.10
N MET A 307 -53.54 -31.58 6.10
CA MET A 307 -54.51 -31.79 5.04
C MET A 307 -54.22 -33.04 4.18
N THR A 308 -52.92 -33.23 3.80
CA THR A 308 -52.55 -34.41 3.02
C THR A 308 -52.79 -35.71 3.79
N ARG A 309 -52.57 -35.74 5.09
CA ARG A 309 -52.89 -36.92 5.95
C ARG A 309 -54.40 -37.15 6.02
N ALA A 310 -55.18 -36.09 6.21
CA ALA A 310 -56.65 -36.22 6.27
C ALA A 310 -57.22 -36.73 4.96
N MET A 311 -56.68 -36.28 3.81
CA MET A 311 -57.06 -36.79 2.49
C MET A 311 -56.66 -38.27 2.32
N ALA A 312 -55.46 -38.64 2.75
CA ALA A 312 -54.98 -40.04 2.69
C ALA A 312 -55.86 -40.95 3.55
N ASP A 313 -56.19 -40.52 4.78
CA ASP A 313 -57.11 -41.28 5.69
C ASP A 313 -58.49 -41.55 5.04
N ILE A 314 -59.02 -40.59 4.28
CA ILE A 314 -60.29 -40.75 3.55
C ILE A 314 -60.13 -41.68 2.33
N ALA A 315 -58.97 -41.61 1.66
CA ALA A 315 -58.70 -42.37 0.42
C ALA A 315 -58.35 -43.84 0.66
N ASP A 316 -57.54 -44.12 1.70
CA ASP A 316 -56.93 -45.43 1.93
C ASP A 316 -57.47 -46.14 3.18
N GLY A 317 -58.31 -45.45 4.01
CA GLY A 317 -58.75 -45.92 5.30
C GLY A 317 -60.24 -46.34 5.33
N GLU A 318 -60.78 -46.53 6.53
CA GLU A 318 -62.17 -46.88 6.79
C GLU A 318 -63.19 -45.77 6.43
N GLY A 319 -62.72 -44.68 5.76
CA GLY A 319 -63.57 -43.61 5.24
C GLY A 319 -64.31 -42.79 6.29
N ASP A 320 -63.68 -42.51 7.44
CA ASP A 320 -64.28 -41.70 8.49
C ASP A 320 -64.56 -40.27 8.01
N LEU A 321 -65.72 -40.08 7.42
CA LEU A 321 -66.21 -38.79 6.88
C LEU A 321 -66.73 -37.86 8.02
N THR A 322 -66.57 -38.22 9.29
CA THR A 322 -66.95 -37.35 10.42
C THR A 322 -65.85 -36.38 10.83
N LYS A 323 -64.59 -36.66 10.50
CA LYS A 323 -63.46 -35.81 10.82
C LYS A 323 -63.50 -34.50 10.03
N ARG A 324 -63.18 -33.39 10.72
CA ARG A 324 -63.06 -32.05 10.10
C ARG A 324 -61.70 -31.48 10.43
N LEU A 325 -61.16 -30.68 9.51
CA LEU A 325 -59.94 -29.91 9.77
C LEU A 325 -60.29 -28.69 10.66
N THR A 326 -59.51 -28.47 11.69
CA THR A 326 -59.59 -27.26 12.52
C THR A 326 -58.95 -26.10 11.74
N ILE A 327 -59.74 -25.10 11.37
CA ILE A 327 -59.28 -23.94 10.64
C ILE A 327 -58.76 -22.93 11.68
N VAL A 328 -57.42 -22.79 11.76
CA VAL A 328 -56.72 -21.86 12.69
C VAL A 328 -56.29 -20.60 11.93
N ASN A 329 -55.98 -20.73 10.63
CA ASN A 329 -55.41 -19.65 9.82
C ASN A 329 -56.51 -19.04 8.92
N HIS A 330 -56.38 -17.71 8.64
CA HIS A 330 -57.26 -16.96 7.76
C HIS A 330 -56.55 -16.61 6.41
N ASP A 331 -55.57 -17.41 6.03
CA ASP A 331 -54.80 -17.33 4.79
C ASP A 331 -55.31 -18.35 3.76
N GLU A 332 -54.56 -18.55 2.66
CA GLU A 332 -54.88 -19.50 1.61
C GLU A 332 -55.04 -20.93 2.13
N PHE A 333 -54.34 -21.29 3.19
CA PHE A 333 -54.52 -22.60 3.85
C PHE A 333 -55.82 -22.69 4.63
N GLY A 334 -56.26 -21.60 5.23
CA GLY A 334 -57.59 -21.53 5.86
C GLY A 334 -58.72 -21.64 4.85
N ILE A 335 -58.59 -20.98 3.67
CA ILE A 335 -59.55 -21.11 2.55
C ILE A 335 -59.58 -22.55 2.05
N LEU A 336 -58.40 -23.17 1.87
CA LEU A 336 -58.29 -24.56 1.43
C LEU A 336 -58.87 -25.54 2.44
N GLY A 337 -58.64 -25.32 3.73
CA GLY A 337 -59.23 -26.12 4.85
C GLY A 337 -60.77 -26.02 4.86
N THR A 338 -61.31 -24.83 4.65
CA THR A 338 -62.77 -24.61 4.53
C THR A 338 -63.34 -25.34 3.33
N ALA A 339 -62.70 -25.28 2.18
CA ALA A 339 -63.13 -25.98 0.96
C ALA A 339 -63.07 -27.50 1.16
N PHE A 340 -62.04 -28.02 1.83
CA PHE A 340 -61.94 -29.43 2.17
C PHE A 340 -63.07 -29.88 3.09
N ASN A 341 -63.35 -29.15 4.19
CA ASN A 341 -64.45 -29.47 5.09
C ASN A 341 -65.79 -29.48 4.40
N ARG A 342 -66.01 -28.54 3.45
CA ARG A 342 -67.25 -28.52 2.64
C ARG A 342 -67.33 -29.70 1.65
N PHE A 343 -66.21 -30.14 1.12
CA PHE A 343 -66.15 -31.32 0.26
C PHE A 343 -66.53 -32.58 1.00
N VAL A 344 -65.89 -32.79 2.19
CA VAL A 344 -66.19 -33.94 3.07
C VAL A 344 -67.63 -33.95 3.53
N GLU A 345 -68.24 -32.79 3.86
CA GLU A 345 -69.63 -32.63 4.21
C GLU A 345 -70.60 -33.09 3.10
N ARG A 346 -70.30 -32.67 1.87
CA ARG A 346 -71.11 -33.07 0.68
C ARG A 346 -71.04 -34.59 0.44
N ILE A 347 -69.87 -35.19 0.51
CA ILE A 347 -69.75 -36.65 0.36
C ILE A 347 -70.45 -37.38 1.47
N HIS A 348 -70.29 -36.94 2.73
CA HIS A 348 -70.99 -37.53 3.87
C HIS A 348 -72.51 -37.48 3.70
N GLY A 349 -73.04 -36.32 3.28
CA GLY A 349 -74.48 -36.15 2.97
C GLY A 349 -74.96 -37.08 1.87
N SER A 350 -74.25 -37.15 0.75
CA SER A 350 -74.63 -38.03 -0.38
C SER A 350 -74.65 -39.51 -0.02
N ILE A 351 -73.68 -39.98 0.74
CA ILE A 351 -73.63 -41.37 1.21
C ILE A 351 -74.80 -41.64 2.17
N ARG A 352 -75.10 -40.72 3.09
CA ARG A 352 -76.19 -40.84 4.03
C ARG A 352 -77.58 -40.89 3.29
N GLU A 353 -77.75 -40.10 2.28
CA GLU A 353 -78.96 -40.16 1.38
C GLU A 353 -79.05 -41.51 0.68
N VAL A 354 -77.98 -42.01 0.10
CA VAL A 354 -77.97 -43.35 -0.54
C VAL A 354 -78.27 -44.46 0.46
N CYS A 355 -77.63 -44.43 1.68
CA CYS A 355 -77.91 -45.41 2.74
C CYS A 355 -79.40 -45.33 3.20
N SER A 356 -79.95 -44.14 3.32
CA SER A 356 -81.38 -43.99 3.68
C SER A 356 -82.31 -44.45 2.62
N ALA A 357 -81.97 -44.23 1.35
CA ALA A 357 -82.77 -44.72 0.22
C ALA A 357 -82.74 -46.25 0.05
N THR A 358 -81.59 -46.90 0.33
CA THR A 358 -81.44 -48.34 0.31
C THR A 358 -82.08 -49.04 1.55
N GLY A 359 -82.19 -48.33 2.67
CA GLY A 359 -82.84 -48.83 3.90
C GLY A 359 -84.43 -48.76 3.80
N GLN A 360 -84.97 -48.07 2.80
CA GLN A 360 -86.39 -48.01 2.58
C GLN A 360 -86.88 -49.06 1.51
N VAL A 361 -86.00 -49.83 0.94
CA VAL A 361 -86.28 -50.84 -0.10
C VAL A 361 -86.27 -52.29 0.45
N ASN A 362 -86.02 -52.52 1.73
CA ASN A 362 -86.11 -53.82 2.42
C ASN A 362 -87.32 -53.95 3.31
#